data_09d73b1750e7d8ba266fa4b8aee6c4f4
#
_entry.id   09d73b1750e7d8ba266fa4b8aee6c4f4
#
_cell.length_a   1.000
_cell.length_b   1.000
_cell.length_c   1.000
_cell.angle_alpha   90.00
_cell.angle_beta   90.00
_cell.angle_gamma   90.00
#
_symmetry.space_group_name_H-M   'P 1'
#
loop_
_entity.id
_entity.type
_entity.pdbx_description
1 polymer ?
#
loop_
_entity_poly.entity_id
_entity_poly.type
_entity_poly.pdbx_seq_one_letter_code
_entity_poly.pdbx_strand_id
1 'polypeptide(L)'
;MILYYDIAPDAIEDHDDWHTHEHIPERLSIPGFLRASRWVAAEGSPRYLVRYEVADVQVLGSAPYRERLNNPTPWTARMMENFRGMARGFCTVVSSSGLGLGHALLSICYVPVAGREDELREWLKRTVLPGISSKPGLASACMLEPAAKPPMTKEQSIRGKDADIPCVLLVTGYSAGALSRIAGDHLPNRELERHGASATTVRGNYRLDYLLAERECAIRA
;
A
#
# COMPACT_ATOMS: atom_id res chain seq x y z
N MET A 1 4.55 -4.15 2.62
CA MET A 1 4.58 -2.80 3.19
C MET A 1 3.71 -1.89 2.35
N ILE A 2 2.94 -0.98 2.98
CA ILE A 2 2.09 -0.01 2.30
C ILE A 2 2.33 1.38 2.89
N LEU A 3 2.29 2.41 2.06
CA LEU A 3 2.52 3.80 2.45
C LEU A 3 1.46 4.69 1.81
N TYR A 4 1.03 5.71 2.56
CA TYR A 4 0.19 6.81 2.07
C TYR A 4 0.85 8.12 2.46
N TYR A 5 0.98 9.04 1.52
CA TYR A 5 1.63 10.32 1.78
C TYR A 5 1.33 11.35 0.69
N ASP A 6 1.61 12.58 1.03
CA ASP A 6 1.71 13.70 0.09
C ASP A 6 3.17 14.17 -0.01
N ILE A 7 3.46 14.91 -1.06
CA ILE A 7 4.75 15.57 -1.31
C ILE A 7 4.48 17.08 -1.43
N ALA A 8 5.43 17.89 -0.97
CA ALA A 8 5.39 19.33 -1.17
C ALA A 8 5.15 19.64 -2.67
N PRO A 9 4.23 20.55 -3.01
CA PRO A 9 3.78 20.74 -4.41
C PRO A 9 4.89 21.04 -5.41
N ASP A 10 5.91 21.74 -4.97
CA ASP A 10 7.10 22.12 -5.74
C ASP A 10 8.14 21.00 -5.90
N ALA A 11 7.98 19.89 -5.17
CA ALA A 11 8.88 18.74 -5.22
C ALA A 11 8.25 17.49 -5.88
N ILE A 12 7.04 17.60 -6.46
CA ILE A 12 6.32 16.45 -7.01
C ILE A 12 7.09 15.82 -8.19
N GLU A 13 7.58 16.62 -9.12
CA GLU A 13 8.32 16.15 -10.29
C GLU A 13 9.64 15.48 -9.88
N ASP A 14 10.42 16.12 -9.02
CA ASP A 14 11.68 15.55 -8.47
C ASP A 14 11.40 14.25 -7.67
N HIS A 15 10.28 14.19 -6.94
CA HIS A 15 9.86 12.98 -6.25
C HIS A 15 9.58 11.83 -7.23
N ASP A 16 8.84 12.08 -8.30
CA ASP A 16 8.44 11.03 -9.23
C ASP A 16 9.67 10.50 -9.99
N ASP A 17 10.62 11.37 -10.34
CA ASP A 17 11.91 10.98 -10.92
C ASP A 17 12.78 10.20 -9.93
N TRP A 18 13.00 10.73 -8.73
CA TRP A 18 13.76 10.05 -7.67
C TRP A 18 13.18 8.67 -7.34
N HIS A 19 11.87 8.60 -7.17
CA HIS A 19 11.19 7.36 -6.79
C HIS A 19 11.28 6.30 -7.89
N THR A 20 11.28 6.72 -9.17
CA THR A 20 11.36 5.87 -10.34
C THR A 20 12.79 5.40 -10.63
N HIS A 21 13.77 6.32 -10.56
CA HIS A 21 15.12 6.05 -11.05
C HIS A 21 16.11 5.66 -9.95
N GLU A 22 15.83 5.98 -8.68
CA GLU A 22 16.69 5.64 -7.56
C GLU A 22 15.97 4.79 -6.50
N HIS A 23 14.90 5.29 -5.88
CA HIS A 23 14.40 4.70 -4.64
C HIS A 23 13.76 3.33 -4.83
N ILE A 24 12.86 3.16 -5.81
CA ILE A 24 12.24 1.86 -6.07
C ILE A 24 13.28 0.83 -6.54
N PRO A 25 14.18 1.12 -7.50
CA PRO A 25 15.28 0.21 -7.87
C PRO A 25 16.16 -0.17 -6.69
N GLU A 26 16.52 0.78 -5.83
CA GLU A 26 17.31 0.52 -4.62
C GLU A 26 16.60 -0.44 -3.67
N ARG A 27 15.30 -0.26 -3.43
CA ARG A 27 14.51 -1.17 -2.59
C ARG A 27 14.40 -2.57 -3.19
N LEU A 28 14.21 -2.67 -4.50
CA LEU A 28 14.13 -3.97 -5.20
C LEU A 28 15.49 -4.68 -5.34
N SER A 29 16.61 -4.00 -5.13
CA SER A 29 17.92 -4.64 -5.02
C SER A 29 18.14 -5.37 -3.68
N ILE A 30 17.25 -5.20 -2.71
CA ILE A 30 17.32 -5.86 -1.41
C ILE A 30 16.71 -7.25 -1.52
N PRO A 31 17.43 -8.33 -1.14
CA PRO A 31 16.90 -9.69 -1.21
C PRO A 31 15.56 -9.82 -0.48
N GLY A 32 14.58 -10.38 -1.20
CA GLY A 32 13.23 -10.59 -0.70
C GLY A 32 12.23 -9.48 -1.01
N PHE A 33 12.64 -8.35 -1.58
CA PHE A 33 11.72 -7.41 -2.22
C PHE A 33 11.37 -7.93 -3.61
N LEU A 34 10.08 -8.10 -3.91
CA LEU A 34 9.61 -8.76 -5.11
C LEU A 34 9.06 -7.79 -6.16
N ARG A 35 8.32 -6.79 -5.71
CA ARG A 35 7.66 -5.81 -6.57
C ARG A 35 7.34 -4.53 -5.81
N ALA A 36 7.45 -3.40 -6.49
CA ALA A 36 6.99 -2.10 -6.03
C ALA A 36 5.97 -1.52 -7.00
N SER A 37 4.95 -0.84 -6.47
CA SER A 37 3.98 -0.11 -7.27
C SER A 37 3.67 1.24 -6.62
N ARG A 38 3.71 2.30 -7.42
CA ARG A 38 3.29 3.66 -7.07
C ARG A 38 1.94 3.93 -7.72
N TRP A 39 1.02 4.43 -6.91
CA TRP A 39 -0.33 4.76 -7.29
C TRP A 39 -0.60 6.22 -6.94
N VAL A 40 -1.28 6.92 -7.82
CA VAL A 40 -1.65 8.33 -7.63
C VAL A 40 -3.16 8.43 -7.44
N ALA A 41 -3.59 9.20 -6.44
CA ALA A 41 -5.00 9.42 -6.15
C ALA A 41 -5.72 10.01 -7.38
N ALA A 42 -6.90 9.47 -7.69
CA ALA A 42 -7.75 10.01 -8.73
C ALA A 42 -8.24 11.41 -8.35
N GLU A 43 -8.42 11.64 -7.05
CA GLU A 43 -8.79 12.91 -6.43
C GLU A 43 -8.42 12.93 -4.95
N GLY A 44 -8.22 14.11 -4.38
CA GLY A 44 -8.01 14.30 -2.94
C GLY A 44 -6.60 13.95 -2.46
N SER A 45 -6.50 13.65 -1.18
CA SER A 45 -5.28 13.35 -0.42
C SER A 45 -5.52 12.10 0.45
N PRO A 46 -4.49 11.28 0.70
CA PRO A 46 -3.10 11.45 0.25
C PRO A 46 -2.94 11.15 -1.25
N ARG A 47 -2.06 11.94 -1.92
CA ARG A 47 -1.77 11.81 -3.34
C ARG A 47 -1.20 10.46 -3.72
N TYR A 48 -0.28 9.93 -2.91
CA TYR A 48 0.42 8.70 -3.21
C TYR A 48 -0.02 7.56 -2.29
N LEU A 49 -0.24 6.41 -2.92
CA LEU A 49 -0.22 5.09 -2.29
C LEU A 49 0.94 4.31 -2.90
N VAL A 50 1.86 3.84 -2.07
CA VAL A 50 2.98 3.00 -2.52
C VAL A 50 2.90 1.65 -1.84
N ARG A 51 3.10 0.60 -2.62
CA ARG A 51 3.08 -0.77 -2.13
C ARG A 51 4.38 -1.47 -2.51
N TYR A 52 5.06 -2.03 -1.51
CA TYR A 52 6.17 -2.96 -1.69
C TYR A 52 5.71 -4.35 -1.29
N GLU A 53 5.81 -5.29 -2.20
CA GLU A 53 5.57 -6.70 -1.96
C GLU A 53 6.90 -7.37 -1.62
N VAL A 54 6.91 -8.12 -0.54
CA VAL A 54 8.08 -8.84 -0.03
C VAL A 54 7.76 -10.32 0.15
N ALA A 55 8.78 -11.18 0.07
CA ALA A 55 8.61 -12.61 0.25
C ALA A 55 8.10 -12.97 1.65
N ASP A 56 8.56 -12.23 2.66
CA ASP A 56 8.14 -12.36 4.06
C ASP A 56 8.21 -11.00 4.74
N VAL A 57 7.33 -10.75 5.72
CA VAL A 57 7.32 -9.50 6.48
C VAL A 57 8.63 -9.24 7.23
N GLN A 58 9.36 -10.28 7.60
CA GLN A 58 10.66 -10.19 8.27
C GLN A 58 11.74 -9.53 7.40
N VAL A 59 11.61 -9.58 6.07
CA VAL A 59 12.49 -8.86 5.14
C VAL A 59 12.55 -7.37 5.48
N LEU A 60 11.45 -6.80 5.95
CA LEU A 60 11.34 -5.39 6.34
C LEU A 60 12.06 -5.05 7.66
N GLY A 61 12.58 -6.05 8.36
CA GLY A 61 13.47 -5.91 9.53
C GLY A 61 14.89 -6.41 9.26
N SER A 62 15.21 -6.85 8.03
CA SER A 62 16.49 -7.45 7.66
C SER A 62 17.66 -6.46 7.76
N ALA A 63 18.87 -6.99 7.94
CA ALA A 63 20.08 -6.15 7.99
C ALA A 63 20.31 -5.37 6.67
N PRO A 64 20.18 -5.96 5.46
CA PRO A 64 20.30 -5.21 4.21
C PRO A 64 19.28 -4.07 4.08
N TYR A 65 18.02 -4.28 4.48
CA TYR A 65 17.00 -3.23 4.43
C TYR A 65 17.34 -2.09 5.41
N ARG A 66 17.72 -2.41 6.66
CA ARG A 66 18.11 -1.41 7.66
C ARG A 66 19.35 -0.62 7.25
N GLU A 67 20.31 -1.27 6.60
CA GLU A 67 21.50 -0.62 6.09
C GLU A 67 21.14 0.49 5.09
N ARG A 68 20.27 0.20 4.11
CA ARG A 68 19.80 1.21 3.15
C ARG A 68 19.09 2.38 3.83
N LEU A 69 18.20 2.10 4.75
CA LEU A 69 17.44 3.13 5.49
C LEU A 69 18.32 4.00 6.41
N ASN A 70 19.47 3.48 6.86
CA ASN A 70 20.39 4.19 7.73
C ASN A 70 21.52 4.92 6.97
N ASN A 71 21.67 4.63 5.68
CA ASN A 71 22.65 5.25 4.79
C ASN A 71 21.97 5.82 3.53
N PRO A 72 21.04 6.78 3.68
CA PRO A 72 20.33 7.36 2.54
C PRO A 72 21.32 8.08 1.61
N THR A 73 21.06 7.98 0.31
CA THR A 73 21.79 8.78 -0.70
C THR A 73 21.54 10.27 -0.48
N PRO A 74 22.35 11.16 -1.07
CA PRO A 74 22.08 12.60 -1.04
C PRO A 74 20.71 12.98 -1.62
N TRP A 75 20.25 12.28 -2.68
CA TRP A 75 18.94 12.53 -3.27
C TRP A 75 17.82 12.06 -2.33
N THR A 76 17.93 10.84 -1.78
CA THR A 76 16.99 10.35 -0.76
C THR A 76 16.91 11.28 0.45
N ALA A 77 18.07 11.74 1.00
CA ALA A 77 18.07 12.62 2.17
C ALA A 77 17.34 13.94 1.89
N ARG A 78 17.58 14.56 0.74
CA ARG A 78 16.90 15.79 0.31
C ARG A 78 15.40 15.56 0.08
N MET A 79 15.03 14.42 -0.49
CA MET A 79 13.63 14.11 -0.76
C MET A 79 12.84 13.87 0.53
N MET A 80 13.43 13.29 1.58
CA MET A 80 12.75 13.01 2.86
C MET A 80 12.14 14.27 3.50
N GLU A 81 12.70 15.46 3.27
CA GLU A 81 12.19 16.73 3.80
C GLU A 81 10.88 17.18 3.16
N ASN A 82 10.54 16.62 1.99
CA ASN A 82 9.36 16.99 1.21
C ASN A 82 8.12 16.13 1.50
N PHE A 83 8.26 15.06 2.27
CA PHE A 83 7.12 14.21 2.63
C PHE A 83 6.16 14.93 3.58
N ARG A 84 4.86 14.71 3.37
CA ARG A 84 3.78 15.26 4.19
C ARG A 84 2.80 14.15 4.54
N GLY A 85 2.34 14.12 5.80
CA GLY A 85 1.30 13.20 6.26
C GLY A 85 1.63 11.72 6.08
N MET A 86 2.90 11.30 6.20
CA MET A 86 3.31 9.92 5.99
C MET A 86 2.60 8.97 6.96
N ALA A 87 1.87 8.02 6.39
CA ALA A 87 1.40 6.82 7.09
C ALA A 87 2.06 5.58 6.48
N ARG A 88 2.60 4.69 7.32
CA ARG A 88 3.30 3.49 6.88
C ARG A 88 2.87 2.26 7.65
N GLY A 89 2.47 1.22 6.92
CA GLY A 89 2.09 -0.08 7.45
C GLY A 89 3.05 -1.19 7.03
N PHE A 90 3.54 -1.93 8.01
CA PHE A 90 4.13 -3.26 7.83
C PHE A 90 2.97 -4.23 7.98
N CYS A 91 2.68 -5.01 6.94
CA CYS A 91 1.46 -5.78 6.89
C CYS A 91 1.72 -7.20 6.41
N THR A 92 0.94 -8.14 6.95
CA THR A 92 0.80 -9.49 6.41
C THR A 92 -0.41 -9.54 5.48
N VAL A 93 -0.28 -10.23 4.34
CA VAL A 93 -1.41 -10.57 3.49
C VAL A 93 -2.13 -11.76 4.09
N VAL A 94 -3.31 -11.53 4.69
CA VAL A 94 -4.07 -12.61 5.37
C VAL A 94 -5.01 -13.35 4.44
N SER A 95 -5.39 -12.72 3.33
CA SER A 95 -6.17 -13.36 2.28
C SER A 95 -6.05 -12.58 0.96
N SER A 96 -6.12 -13.31 -0.15
CA SER A 96 -6.16 -12.71 -1.49
C SER A 96 -7.03 -13.53 -2.42
N SER A 97 -7.57 -12.89 -3.46
CA SER A 97 -8.36 -13.52 -4.50
C SER A 97 -8.11 -12.82 -5.84
N GLY A 98 -8.19 -13.57 -6.94
CA GLY A 98 -7.91 -13.07 -8.29
C GLY A 98 -6.41 -13.04 -8.63
N LEU A 99 -6.09 -12.54 -9.81
CA LEU A 99 -4.73 -12.54 -10.37
C LEU A 99 -4.36 -11.18 -10.96
N GLY A 100 -3.08 -10.84 -10.87
CA GLY A 100 -2.52 -9.64 -11.47
C GLY A 100 -2.97 -8.33 -10.83
N LEU A 101 -2.63 -7.23 -11.50
CA LEU A 101 -3.03 -5.88 -11.14
C LEU A 101 -3.73 -5.23 -12.33
N GLY A 102 -4.83 -4.53 -12.09
CA GLY A 102 -5.36 -3.56 -13.04
C GLY A 102 -4.72 -2.18 -12.82
N HIS A 103 -5.08 -1.21 -13.65
CA HIS A 103 -4.58 0.16 -13.53
C HIS A 103 -5.35 1.02 -12.53
N ALA A 104 -6.48 0.55 -12.03
CA ALA A 104 -7.31 1.23 -11.03
C ALA A 104 -7.28 0.44 -9.71
N LEU A 105 -7.28 1.16 -8.59
CA LEU A 105 -7.24 0.59 -7.24
C LEU A 105 -8.20 1.34 -6.32
N LEU A 106 -8.99 0.59 -5.57
CA LEU A 106 -9.73 1.04 -4.40
C LEU A 106 -8.98 0.57 -3.14
N SER A 107 -8.68 1.50 -2.26
CA SER A 107 -8.14 1.23 -0.94
C SER A 107 -9.17 1.56 0.13
N ILE A 108 -9.36 0.65 1.08
CA ILE A 108 -10.24 0.83 2.24
C ILE A 108 -9.44 0.50 3.49
N CYS A 109 -9.10 1.54 4.27
CA CYS A 109 -8.52 1.38 5.59
C CYS A 109 -9.65 1.26 6.62
N TYR A 110 -9.62 0.24 7.47
CA TYR A 110 -10.66 -0.02 8.46
C TYR A 110 -10.05 -0.51 9.77
N VAL A 111 -10.74 -0.22 10.87
CA VAL A 111 -10.38 -0.67 12.22
C VAL A 111 -11.44 -1.66 12.70
N PRO A 112 -11.09 -2.91 13.01
CA PRO A 112 -12.02 -3.84 13.64
C PRO A 112 -12.45 -3.33 15.02
N VAL A 113 -13.71 -3.57 15.40
CA VAL A 113 -14.20 -3.37 16.78
C VAL A 113 -13.62 -4.49 17.64
N ALA A 114 -13.14 -4.12 18.84
CA ALA A 114 -12.57 -5.07 19.78
C ALA A 114 -13.55 -6.23 20.09
N GLY A 115 -13.06 -7.48 19.90
CA GLY A 115 -13.84 -8.71 20.06
C GLY A 115 -14.65 -9.12 18.83
N ARG A 116 -14.62 -8.35 17.74
CA ARG A 116 -15.28 -8.69 16.46
C ARG A 116 -14.30 -8.84 15.29
N GLU A 117 -13.00 -8.91 15.57
CA GLU A 117 -11.95 -8.99 14.56
C GLU A 117 -12.11 -10.23 13.68
N ASP A 118 -12.38 -11.38 14.28
CA ASP A 118 -12.54 -12.65 13.57
C ASP A 118 -13.83 -12.67 12.72
N GLU A 119 -14.93 -12.10 13.21
CA GLU A 119 -16.17 -11.98 12.44
C GLU A 119 -15.95 -11.20 11.16
N LEU A 120 -15.33 -10.02 11.26
CA LEU A 120 -15.02 -9.17 10.11
C LEU A 120 -14.06 -9.85 9.14
N ARG A 121 -12.99 -10.47 9.67
CA ARG A 121 -11.99 -11.21 8.88
C ARG A 121 -12.64 -12.35 8.10
N GLU A 122 -13.42 -13.18 8.73
CA GLU A 122 -14.08 -14.33 8.08
C GLU A 122 -15.11 -13.90 7.04
N TRP A 123 -15.89 -12.85 7.30
CA TRP A 123 -16.80 -12.30 6.31
C TRP A 123 -16.06 -11.76 5.07
N LEU A 124 -15.01 -10.95 5.28
CA LEU A 124 -14.20 -10.43 4.17
C LEU A 124 -13.56 -11.58 3.38
N LYS A 125 -12.98 -12.56 4.05
CA LYS A 125 -12.24 -13.67 3.45
C LYS A 125 -13.15 -14.63 2.69
N ARG A 126 -14.31 -15.00 3.25
CA ARG A 126 -15.15 -16.06 2.70
C ARG A 126 -16.25 -15.53 1.78
N THR A 127 -16.71 -14.30 1.98
CA THR A 127 -17.83 -13.73 1.25
C THR A 127 -17.39 -12.66 0.27
N VAL A 128 -16.59 -11.70 0.74
CA VAL A 128 -16.27 -10.51 -0.06
C VAL A 128 -15.19 -10.79 -1.11
N LEU A 129 -14.02 -11.29 -0.70
CA LEU A 129 -12.90 -11.46 -1.61
C LEU A 129 -13.20 -12.41 -2.80
N PRO A 130 -13.76 -13.61 -2.58
CA PRO A 130 -14.06 -14.52 -3.70
C PRO A 130 -15.08 -13.94 -4.67
N GLY A 131 -16.05 -13.18 -4.15
CA GLY A 131 -17.10 -12.56 -4.96
C GLY A 131 -16.64 -11.33 -5.75
N ILE A 132 -15.54 -10.70 -5.35
CA ILE A 132 -15.03 -9.47 -6.01
C ILE A 132 -14.20 -9.81 -7.24
N SER A 133 -13.19 -10.66 -7.11
CA SER A 133 -12.20 -10.90 -8.17
C SER A 133 -12.77 -11.52 -9.45
N SER A 134 -13.95 -12.14 -9.37
CA SER A 134 -14.66 -12.72 -10.52
C SER A 134 -15.56 -11.73 -11.26
N LYS A 135 -15.74 -10.49 -10.75
CA LYS A 135 -16.63 -9.51 -11.37
C LYS A 135 -15.98 -8.84 -12.58
N PRO A 136 -16.74 -8.57 -13.65
CA PRO A 136 -16.23 -7.82 -14.80
C PRO A 136 -15.65 -6.45 -14.38
N GLY A 137 -14.49 -6.11 -14.94
CA GLY A 137 -13.78 -4.85 -14.62
C GLY A 137 -12.79 -4.95 -13.48
N LEU A 138 -12.80 -6.04 -12.71
CA LEU A 138 -11.91 -6.28 -11.58
C LEU A 138 -10.83 -7.31 -11.92
N ALA A 139 -9.76 -7.34 -11.12
CA ALA A 139 -8.62 -8.23 -11.30
C ALA A 139 -8.31 -9.02 -10.03
N SER A 140 -8.07 -8.32 -8.92
CA SER A 140 -7.71 -8.97 -7.66
C SER A 140 -8.14 -8.14 -6.45
N ALA A 141 -8.25 -8.83 -5.32
CA ALA A 141 -8.45 -8.20 -4.02
C ALA A 141 -7.57 -8.86 -2.97
N CYS A 142 -7.07 -8.09 -1.99
CA CYS A 142 -6.32 -8.65 -0.87
C CYS A 142 -6.60 -7.88 0.43
N MET A 143 -6.54 -8.63 1.54
CA MET A 143 -6.61 -8.11 2.90
C MET A 143 -5.23 -8.04 3.51
N LEU A 144 -4.94 -6.90 4.12
CA LEU A 144 -3.71 -6.64 4.84
C LEU A 144 -4.03 -6.39 6.31
N GLU A 145 -3.34 -7.08 7.20
CA GLU A 145 -3.38 -6.81 8.64
C GLU A 145 -2.03 -6.31 9.14
N PRO A 146 -2.02 -5.40 10.13
CA PRO A 146 -0.78 -4.87 10.68
C PRO A 146 0.13 -5.97 11.24
N ALA A 147 1.43 -5.85 10.97
CA ALA A 147 2.49 -6.67 11.55
C ALA A 147 3.40 -5.81 12.44
N ALA A 148 4.27 -6.47 13.19
CA ALA A 148 5.22 -5.79 14.07
C ALA A 148 6.11 -4.81 13.30
N LYS A 149 6.32 -3.63 13.88
CA LYS A 149 7.16 -2.57 13.30
C LYS A 149 8.63 -2.79 13.67
N PRO A 150 9.55 -2.67 12.71
CA PRO A 150 10.97 -2.58 13.02
C PRO A 150 11.30 -1.25 13.74
N PRO A 151 12.47 -1.17 14.39
CA PRO A 151 12.95 0.06 15.00
C PRO A 151 13.04 1.23 14.01
N MET A 152 12.95 2.46 14.53
CA MET A 152 13.08 3.69 13.75
C MET A 152 14.46 3.77 13.05
N THR A 153 14.48 4.31 11.85
CA THR A 153 15.67 4.44 11.00
C THR A 153 16.00 5.90 10.73
N LYS A 154 17.19 6.15 10.14
CA LYS A 154 17.66 7.51 9.82
C LYS A 154 16.74 8.23 8.83
N GLU A 155 16.27 7.55 7.77
CA GLU A 155 15.29 8.14 6.84
C GLU A 155 14.04 8.63 7.58
N GLN A 156 13.52 7.83 8.51
CA GLN A 156 12.35 8.23 9.32
C GLN A 156 12.65 9.42 10.23
N SER A 157 13.86 9.50 10.78
CA SER A 157 14.24 10.64 11.65
C SER A 157 14.28 11.96 10.90
N ILE A 158 14.60 11.94 9.60
CA ILE A 158 14.63 13.15 8.75
C ILE A 158 13.19 13.61 8.45
N ARG A 159 12.31 12.72 8.00
CA ARG A 159 10.93 13.09 7.60
C ARG A 159 9.95 13.19 8.76
N GLY A 160 10.29 12.70 9.95
CA GLY A 160 9.43 12.66 11.12
C GLY A 160 8.74 11.32 11.33
N LYS A 161 7.90 11.25 12.39
CA LYS A 161 7.20 10.03 12.78
C LYS A 161 6.08 9.71 11.80
N ASP A 162 6.08 8.47 11.29
CA ASP A 162 4.99 7.95 10.47
C ASP A 162 3.74 7.64 11.32
N ALA A 163 2.56 7.94 10.79
CA ALA A 163 1.31 7.44 11.35
C ALA A 163 1.15 5.93 11.08
N ASP A 164 0.37 5.27 11.92
CA ASP A 164 0.05 3.86 11.77
C ASP A 164 -1.04 3.65 10.72
N ILE A 165 -0.95 2.55 10.00
CA ILE A 165 -2.00 2.11 9.09
C ILE A 165 -2.73 0.94 9.76
N PRO A 166 -4.08 0.99 9.85
CA PRO A 166 -4.88 -0.12 10.36
C PRO A 166 -4.98 -1.25 9.33
N CYS A 167 -5.98 -2.12 9.44
CA CYS A 167 -6.27 -3.11 8.41
C CYS A 167 -6.62 -2.43 7.08
N VAL A 168 -6.23 -3.04 5.96
CA VAL A 168 -6.48 -2.49 4.63
C VAL A 168 -7.06 -3.57 3.71
N LEU A 169 -8.14 -3.23 3.02
CA LEU A 169 -8.65 -3.98 1.88
C LEU A 169 -8.25 -3.24 0.60
N LEU A 170 -7.52 -3.91 -0.28
CA LEU A 170 -7.16 -3.41 -1.60
C LEU A 170 -7.93 -4.19 -2.66
N VAL A 171 -8.58 -3.48 -3.56
CA VAL A 171 -9.24 -4.07 -4.73
C VAL A 171 -8.67 -3.42 -5.97
N THR A 172 -8.19 -4.21 -6.93
CA THR A 172 -7.64 -3.70 -8.20
C THR A 172 -8.49 -4.16 -9.38
N GLY A 173 -8.49 -3.37 -10.43
CA GLY A 173 -9.21 -3.67 -11.65
C GLY A 173 -8.75 -2.86 -12.85
N TYR A 174 -9.29 -3.22 -14.01
CA TYR A 174 -9.06 -2.49 -15.26
C TYR A 174 -10.22 -1.51 -15.58
N SER A 175 -11.15 -1.32 -14.63
CA SER A 175 -12.26 -0.37 -14.77
C SER A 175 -12.49 0.38 -13.45
N ALA A 176 -12.21 1.69 -13.45
CA ALA A 176 -12.50 2.56 -12.31
C ALA A 176 -14.00 2.59 -11.97
N GLY A 177 -14.87 2.56 -13.00
CA GLY A 177 -16.32 2.50 -12.80
C GLY A 177 -16.78 1.19 -12.12
N ALA A 178 -16.11 0.06 -12.39
CA ALA A 178 -16.39 -1.19 -11.69
C ALA A 178 -15.98 -1.11 -10.21
N LEU A 179 -14.83 -0.49 -9.92
CA LEU A 179 -14.39 -0.25 -8.53
C LEU A 179 -15.36 0.66 -7.77
N SER A 180 -15.84 1.73 -8.40
CA SER A 180 -16.84 2.63 -7.78
C SER A 180 -18.14 1.90 -7.44
N ARG A 181 -18.62 1.03 -8.34
CA ARG A 181 -19.80 0.17 -8.06
C ARG A 181 -19.56 -0.77 -6.88
N ILE A 182 -18.39 -1.44 -6.85
CA ILE A 182 -18.05 -2.30 -5.72
C ILE A 182 -18.01 -1.53 -4.41
N ALA A 183 -17.42 -0.33 -4.40
CA ALA A 183 -17.36 0.52 -3.22
C ALA A 183 -18.76 0.89 -2.70
N GLY A 184 -19.70 1.20 -3.61
CA GLY A 184 -21.08 1.59 -3.27
C GLY A 184 -21.99 0.43 -2.93
N ASP A 185 -21.97 -0.64 -3.73
CA ASP A 185 -22.97 -1.68 -3.70
C ASP A 185 -22.59 -2.87 -2.79
N HIS A 186 -21.30 -3.22 -2.74
CA HIS A 186 -20.83 -4.41 -2.03
C HIS A 186 -19.99 -4.11 -0.78
N LEU A 187 -19.39 -2.93 -0.71
CA LEU A 187 -18.54 -2.51 0.39
C LEU A 187 -18.93 -1.14 0.95
N PRO A 188 -20.21 -0.77 1.08
CA PRO A 188 -20.56 0.48 1.76
C PRO A 188 -20.11 0.40 3.23
N ASN A 189 -19.85 1.55 3.86
CA ASN A 189 -19.40 1.59 5.26
C ASN A 189 -20.35 0.82 6.19
N ARG A 190 -21.67 0.94 5.99
CA ARG A 190 -22.67 0.23 6.77
C ARG A 190 -22.51 -1.30 6.78
N GLU A 191 -22.04 -1.90 5.68
CA GLU A 191 -21.81 -3.36 5.65
C GLU A 191 -20.53 -3.73 6.40
N LEU A 192 -19.47 -2.93 6.29
CA LEU A 192 -18.27 -3.11 7.10
C LEU A 192 -18.58 -2.99 8.60
N GLU A 193 -19.34 -1.96 9.00
CA GLU A 193 -19.77 -1.74 10.38
C GLU A 193 -20.65 -2.88 10.90
N ARG A 194 -21.61 -3.35 10.09
CA ARG A 194 -22.48 -4.49 10.41
C ARG A 194 -21.66 -5.74 10.73
N HIS A 195 -20.56 -5.96 10.04
CA HIS A 195 -19.66 -7.11 10.22
C HIS A 195 -18.49 -6.86 11.17
N GLY A 196 -18.49 -5.74 11.90
CA GLY A 196 -17.55 -5.51 12.99
C GLY A 196 -16.42 -4.52 12.68
N ALA A 197 -16.50 -3.71 11.63
CA ALA A 197 -15.64 -2.54 11.51
C ALA A 197 -16.16 -1.38 12.39
N SER A 198 -15.24 -0.53 12.86
CA SER A 198 -15.61 0.76 13.47
C SER A 198 -16.12 1.73 12.40
N ALA A 199 -16.82 2.79 12.83
CA ALA A 199 -17.29 3.83 11.91
C ALA A 199 -16.16 4.62 11.22
N THR A 200 -14.91 4.48 11.68
CA THR A 200 -13.76 5.16 11.10
C THR A 200 -13.20 4.36 9.92
N THR A 201 -13.72 4.62 8.74
CA THR A 201 -13.26 4.00 7.49
C THR A 201 -12.73 5.08 6.55
N VAL A 202 -11.47 4.93 6.09
CA VAL A 202 -10.85 5.84 5.13
C VAL A 202 -10.77 5.14 3.77
N ARG A 203 -11.20 5.82 2.71
CA ARG A 203 -11.24 5.29 1.34
C ARG A 203 -10.45 6.17 0.40
N GLY A 204 -9.81 5.54 -0.58
CA GLY A 204 -9.15 6.23 -1.66
C GLY A 204 -9.25 5.46 -2.97
N ASN A 205 -9.44 6.18 -4.07
CA ASN A 205 -9.36 5.65 -5.42
C ASN A 205 -8.07 6.13 -6.06
N TYR A 206 -7.32 5.19 -6.62
CA TYR A 206 -5.98 5.44 -7.16
C TYR A 206 -5.85 4.88 -8.57
N ARG A 207 -4.94 5.46 -9.33
CA ARG A 207 -4.50 4.98 -10.64
C ARG A 207 -3.04 4.54 -10.56
N LEU A 208 -2.72 3.42 -11.16
CA LEU A 208 -1.34 2.93 -11.27
C LEU A 208 -0.51 3.96 -12.06
N ASP A 209 0.58 4.38 -11.48
CA ASP A 209 1.50 5.34 -12.04
C ASP A 209 2.82 4.70 -12.46
N TYR A 210 3.41 3.89 -11.59
CA TYR A 210 4.64 3.17 -11.85
C TYR A 210 4.65 1.78 -11.20
N LEU A 211 5.26 0.81 -11.88
CA LEU A 211 5.43 -0.55 -11.37
C LEU A 211 6.78 -1.09 -11.82
N LEU A 212 7.50 -1.73 -10.89
CA LEU A 212 8.74 -2.43 -11.17
C LEU A 212 8.76 -3.75 -10.38
N ALA A 213 9.22 -4.82 -11.02
CA ALA A 213 9.46 -6.11 -10.38
C ALA A 213 10.97 -6.39 -10.26
N GLU A 214 11.37 -7.13 -9.23
CA GLU A 214 12.77 -7.50 -8.95
C GLU A 214 13.47 -8.05 -10.20
N ARG A 215 12.83 -8.98 -10.91
CA ARG A 215 13.37 -9.61 -12.13
C ARG A 215 13.71 -8.61 -13.24
N GLU A 216 13.08 -7.44 -13.27
CA GLU A 216 13.35 -6.39 -14.27
C GLU A 216 14.59 -5.57 -13.90
N CYS A 217 14.95 -5.54 -12.61
CA CYS A 217 16.21 -4.93 -12.15
C CYS A 217 17.43 -5.77 -12.55
N ALA A 218 17.31 -7.11 -12.53
CA ALA A 218 18.39 -8.02 -12.87
C ALA A 218 18.79 -8.01 -14.36
N ILE A 219 17.93 -7.53 -15.26
CA ILE A 219 18.20 -7.48 -16.72
C ILE A 219 19.18 -6.32 -17.07
N ARG A 220 19.42 -5.40 -16.15
CA ARG A 220 20.27 -4.19 -16.37
C ARG A 220 21.65 -4.27 -15.70
N ALA A 221 21.96 -5.37 -15.03
CA ALA A 221 23.26 -5.66 -14.45
C ALA A 221 24.06 -6.59 -15.38
#